data_2f91b1f4a16a5f399f34791f548ca307
#
_entry.id   2f91b1f4a16a5f399f34791f548ca307
#
_cell.length_a   1.000
_cell.length_b   1.000
_cell.length_c   1.000
_cell.angle_alpha   90.00
_cell.angle_beta   90.00
_cell.angle_gamma   90.00
#
_symmetry.space_group_name_H-M   'P 1'
#
loop_
_entity.id
_entity.type
_entity.pdbx_description
1 polymer ?
#
loop_
_entity_poly.entity_id
_entity_poly.type
_entity_poly.pdbx_seq_one_letter_code
_entity_poly.pdbx_strand_id
1 'polypeptide(L)'
;MKIEDILDSLDAAVLYLDCSHRIQWMNRRAALLFGPGVGRRRACYRVAQHGTDFCHICPTGRAIELAAPTHYEFSFEAEGAPKDLEVIAIPVLDNESRPGSVLEIIMDVTGKGLIKIKHEELMEKVEKMAAIGQLAAGIAHELNTPLGTISILSAEIERAIKEPESVTGEIVREYLSDMRGEIERCKGIINDLLGFSKSGFVRKEPVDMNSLVLKTIELLRKGKYGEAIEIRPSLDLSLPQVETDPDRFRQVLFNILKNALDALEGSGRGRIDISTSAANGFVNVTVEDNGPGIPRELMKRVFEPFFTTKPVGKGTGLGLSVSYGIMRDLKGEIRIESTPGQTRVELLLPVREGGGDGAHTRP
;
A
#
# COMPACT_ATOMS: atom_id res chain seq x y z
N MET A 1 -3.32 -15.50 -4.80
CA MET A 1 -3.12 -15.44 -3.33
C MET A 1 -4.45 -15.04 -2.74
N LYS A 2 -5.04 -15.86 -1.88
CA LYS A 2 -6.33 -15.56 -1.25
C LYS A 2 -6.08 -14.61 -0.07
N ILE A 3 -7.05 -13.77 0.28
CA ILE A 3 -6.99 -12.91 1.47
C ILE A 3 -6.69 -13.74 2.73
N GLU A 4 -7.22 -14.95 2.80
CA GLU A 4 -6.98 -15.91 3.87
C GLU A 4 -5.49 -16.23 4.05
N ASP A 5 -4.72 -16.39 2.96
CA ASP A 5 -3.27 -16.67 3.02
C ASP A 5 -2.50 -15.50 3.64
N ILE A 6 -2.97 -14.27 3.40
CA ILE A 6 -2.37 -13.03 3.98
C ILE A 6 -2.66 -12.99 5.48
N LEU A 7 -3.90 -13.23 5.87
CA LEU A 7 -4.32 -13.21 7.27
C LEU A 7 -3.68 -14.33 8.08
N ASP A 8 -3.43 -15.49 7.46
CA ASP A 8 -2.70 -16.61 8.09
C ASP A 8 -1.20 -16.33 8.28
N SER A 9 -0.63 -15.39 7.52
CA SER A 9 0.77 -14.99 7.67
C SER A 9 1.02 -14.00 8.83
N LEU A 10 -0.04 -13.47 9.44
CA LEU A 10 0.07 -12.54 10.57
C LEU A 10 0.45 -13.28 11.85
N ASP A 11 1.36 -12.70 12.63
CA ASP A 11 1.69 -13.16 13.99
C ASP A 11 0.68 -12.62 15.03
N ALA A 12 -0.60 -12.66 14.68
CA ALA A 12 -1.74 -12.25 15.49
C ALA A 12 -2.90 -13.19 15.25
N ALA A 13 -3.74 -13.40 16.26
CA ALA A 13 -5.00 -14.11 16.09
C ALA A 13 -6.02 -13.17 15.42
N VAL A 14 -6.63 -13.61 14.33
CA VAL A 14 -7.61 -12.82 13.57
C VAL A 14 -8.92 -13.57 13.52
N LEU A 15 -10.00 -12.87 13.87
CA LEU A 15 -11.37 -13.37 13.85
C LEU A 15 -12.23 -12.46 12.96
N TYR A 16 -13.12 -13.05 12.21
CA TYR A 16 -14.17 -12.33 11.49
C TYR A 16 -15.52 -12.71 12.08
N LEU A 17 -16.24 -11.72 12.59
CA LEU A 17 -17.45 -11.88 13.38
C LEU A 17 -18.64 -11.22 12.68
N ASP A 18 -19.84 -11.80 12.83
CA ASP A 18 -21.07 -11.07 12.51
C ASP A 18 -21.47 -10.13 13.66
N CYS A 19 -22.47 -9.28 13.42
CA CYS A 19 -22.99 -8.34 14.44
C CYS A 19 -23.63 -9.04 15.64
N SER A 20 -23.83 -10.35 15.60
CA SER A 20 -24.28 -11.19 16.72
C SER A 20 -23.10 -11.83 17.46
N HIS A 21 -21.89 -11.35 17.23
CA HIS A 21 -20.64 -11.85 17.82
C HIS A 21 -20.35 -13.33 17.51
N ARG A 22 -20.84 -13.85 16.38
CA ARG A 22 -20.58 -15.22 15.94
C ARG A 22 -19.41 -15.26 14.98
N ILE A 23 -18.48 -16.16 15.25
CA ILE A 23 -17.27 -16.35 14.43
C ILE A 23 -17.68 -16.93 13.07
N GLN A 24 -17.45 -16.17 12.02
CA GLN A 24 -17.65 -16.59 10.64
C GLN A 24 -16.37 -17.20 10.06
N TRP A 25 -15.22 -16.63 10.44
CA TRP A 25 -13.90 -17.09 10.02
C TRP A 25 -12.85 -16.75 11.09
N MET A 26 -11.75 -17.53 11.12
CA MET A 26 -10.58 -17.25 11.93
C MET A 26 -9.32 -17.76 11.23
N ASN A 27 -8.19 -17.11 11.50
CA ASN A 27 -6.90 -17.56 11.01
C ASN A 27 -6.31 -18.69 11.87
N ARG A 28 -5.19 -19.26 11.40
CA ARG A 28 -4.49 -20.35 12.08
C ARG A 28 -4.03 -19.98 13.50
N ARG A 29 -3.59 -18.74 13.72
CA ARG A 29 -3.17 -18.25 15.04
C ARG A 29 -4.35 -18.19 16.02
N ALA A 30 -5.50 -17.72 15.59
CA ALA A 30 -6.72 -17.74 16.42
C ALA A 30 -7.13 -19.17 16.79
N ALA A 31 -7.06 -20.11 15.84
CA ALA A 31 -7.33 -21.51 16.10
C ALA A 31 -6.36 -22.13 17.13
N LEU A 32 -5.09 -21.72 17.14
CA LEU A 32 -4.11 -22.13 18.15
C LEU A 32 -4.37 -21.49 19.51
N LEU A 33 -4.75 -20.21 19.55
CA LEU A 33 -5.00 -19.46 20.78
C LEU A 33 -6.23 -20.00 21.52
N PHE A 34 -7.30 -20.33 20.80
CA PHE A 34 -8.58 -20.77 21.37
C PHE A 34 -8.75 -22.28 21.44
N GLY A 35 -7.82 -23.05 20.88
CA GLY A 35 -7.78 -24.52 20.97
C GLY A 35 -8.57 -25.25 19.87
N PRO A 36 -8.31 -26.58 19.71
CA PRO A 36 -8.98 -27.41 18.75
C PRO A 36 -10.46 -27.63 19.13
N GLY A 37 -11.37 -27.36 18.22
CA GLY A 37 -12.81 -27.56 18.43
C GLY A 37 -13.63 -26.26 18.40
N VAL A 38 -12.99 -25.14 18.17
CA VAL A 38 -13.64 -23.86 17.92
C VAL A 38 -14.15 -23.84 16.46
N GLY A 39 -15.43 -24.23 16.30
CA GLY A 39 -16.08 -24.24 14.98
C GLY A 39 -16.70 -22.90 14.61
N ARG A 40 -16.92 -22.69 13.30
CA ARG A 40 -17.71 -21.58 12.76
C ARG A 40 -19.06 -21.47 13.46
N ARG A 41 -19.59 -20.26 13.64
CA ARG A 41 -20.86 -19.89 14.28
C ARG A 41 -20.92 -20.01 15.81
N ARG A 42 -19.82 -20.24 16.52
CA ARG A 42 -19.80 -20.09 17.99
C ARG A 42 -19.68 -18.61 18.35
N ALA A 43 -20.29 -18.22 19.45
CA ALA A 43 -20.13 -16.88 19.97
C ALA A 43 -18.70 -16.68 20.52
N CYS A 44 -18.06 -15.55 20.22
CA CYS A 44 -16.66 -15.24 20.56
C CYS A 44 -16.41 -15.37 22.08
N TYR A 45 -17.31 -14.87 22.94
CA TYR A 45 -17.17 -14.94 24.39
C TYR A 45 -17.16 -16.38 24.94
N ARG A 46 -17.81 -17.34 24.26
CA ARG A 46 -17.76 -18.76 24.64
C ARG A 46 -16.45 -19.42 24.28
N VAL A 47 -15.80 -18.89 23.24
CA VAL A 47 -14.51 -19.39 22.75
C VAL A 47 -13.38 -18.86 23.62
N ALA A 48 -13.42 -17.58 23.95
CA ALA A 48 -12.42 -16.92 24.79
C ALA A 48 -12.58 -17.24 26.31
N GLN A 49 -13.57 -18.05 26.68
CA GLN A 49 -13.84 -18.51 28.07
C GLN A 49 -14.09 -17.40 29.12
N HIS A 50 -14.27 -16.14 28.70
CA HIS A 50 -14.47 -15.00 29.63
C HIS A 50 -15.94 -14.74 29.98
N GLY A 51 -16.89 -15.52 29.47
CA GLY A 51 -18.32 -15.36 29.76
C GLY A 51 -18.96 -14.12 29.11
N THR A 52 -20.23 -13.85 29.46
CA THR A 52 -20.98 -12.70 28.92
C THR A 52 -20.70 -11.39 29.63
N ASP A 53 -20.10 -11.44 30.81
CA ASP A 53 -19.87 -10.24 31.66
C ASP A 53 -18.92 -9.23 31.03
N PHE A 54 -18.10 -9.67 30.09
CA PHE A 54 -17.20 -8.79 29.31
C PHE A 54 -17.83 -8.22 28.05
N CYS A 55 -19.00 -8.69 27.62
CA CYS A 55 -19.60 -8.25 26.37
C CYS A 55 -19.95 -6.75 26.36
N HIS A 56 -20.25 -6.14 27.49
CA HIS A 56 -20.58 -4.71 27.58
C HIS A 56 -19.36 -3.79 27.51
N ILE A 57 -18.15 -4.32 27.74
CA ILE A 57 -16.88 -3.58 27.57
C ILE A 57 -16.09 -4.10 26.37
N CYS A 58 -16.62 -5.09 25.66
CA CYS A 58 -15.98 -5.74 24.54
C CYS A 58 -15.73 -4.74 23.39
N PRO A 59 -14.52 -4.68 22.82
CA PRO A 59 -14.21 -3.77 21.70
C PRO A 59 -15.09 -4.04 20.47
N THR A 60 -15.47 -5.30 20.22
CA THR A 60 -16.35 -5.66 19.10
C THR A 60 -17.73 -5.01 19.21
N GLY A 61 -18.35 -5.03 20.39
CA GLY A 61 -19.64 -4.37 20.62
C GLY A 61 -19.55 -2.87 20.40
N ARG A 62 -18.52 -2.23 20.95
CA ARG A 62 -18.28 -0.79 20.77
C ARG A 62 -17.95 -0.42 19.31
N ALA A 63 -17.21 -1.27 18.59
CA ALA A 63 -16.92 -1.02 17.18
C ALA A 63 -18.20 -1.03 16.33
N ILE A 64 -19.15 -1.90 16.65
CA ILE A 64 -20.48 -1.94 16.00
C ILE A 64 -21.27 -0.68 16.32
N GLU A 65 -21.33 -0.27 17.59
CA GLU A 65 -22.10 0.91 18.02
C GLU A 65 -21.54 2.22 17.44
N LEU A 66 -20.23 2.36 17.42
CA LEU A 66 -19.54 3.58 16.98
C LEU A 66 -19.30 3.64 15.48
N ALA A 67 -19.50 2.52 14.76
CA ALA A 67 -19.09 2.35 13.37
C ALA A 67 -17.63 2.76 13.11
N ALA A 68 -16.76 2.58 14.11
CA ALA A 68 -15.35 2.99 14.12
C ALA A 68 -14.48 1.93 14.83
N PRO A 69 -13.19 1.83 14.48
CA PRO A 69 -12.26 0.92 15.17
C PRO A 69 -12.20 1.21 16.66
N THR A 70 -12.15 0.15 17.47
CA THR A 70 -12.02 0.23 18.93
C THR A 70 -10.89 -0.67 19.41
N HIS A 71 -10.33 -0.34 20.55
CA HIS A 71 -9.18 -0.97 21.14
C HIS A 71 -9.40 -1.24 22.62
N TYR A 72 -8.90 -2.39 23.10
CA TYR A 72 -8.97 -2.77 24.49
C TYR A 72 -7.79 -3.68 24.87
N GLU A 73 -7.19 -3.44 26.05
CA GLU A 73 -6.18 -4.31 26.66
C GLU A 73 -6.79 -5.03 27.85
N PHE A 74 -6.52 -6.32 28.00
CA PHE A 74 -6.92 -7.07 29.19
C PHE A 74 -5.88 -8.13 29.54
N SER A 75 -5.78 -8.38 30.86
CA SER A 75 -4.92 -9.40 31.43
C SER A 75 -5.76 -10.56 31.91
N PHE A 76 -5.31 -11.79 31.68
CA PHE A 76 -5.93 -12.99 32.20
C PHE A 76 -4.87 -14.03 32.59
N GLU A 77 -5.26 -14.97 33.42
CA GLU A 77 -4.37 -16.05 33.87
C GLU A 77 -4.56 -17.26 32.96
N ALA A 78 -3.49 -17.66 32.24
CA ALA A 78 -3.49 -18.86 31.40
C ALA A 78 -2.34 -19.78 31.83
N GLU A 79 -2.65 -21.03 32.09
CA GLU A 79 -1.67 -22.06 32.47
C GLU A 79 -0.80 -21.67 33.69
N GLY A 80 -1.35 -20.88 34.61
CA GLY A 80 -0.66 -20.43 35.83
C GLY A 80 0.31 -19.26 35.62
N ALA A 81 0.26 -18.59 34.47
CA ALA A 81 1.03 -17.38 34.19
C ALA A 81 0.10 -16.25 33.71
N PRO A 82 0.37 -14.98 34.11
CA PRO A 82 -0.39 -13.86 33.61
C PRO A 82 -0.08 -13.64 32.14
N LYS A 83 -1.13 -13.50 31.34
CA LYS A 83 -1.07 -13.12 29.92
C LYS A 83 -1.79 -11.81 29.70
N ASP A 84 -1.15 -10.92 29.00
CA ASP A 84 -1.71 -9.64 28.57
C ASP A 84 -2.08 -9.74 27.10
N LEU A 85 -3.35 -9.50 26.77
CA LEU A 85 -3.84 -9.47 25.40
C LEU A 85 -4.31 -8.07 25.03
N GLU A 86 -4.02 -7.68 23.83
CA GLU A 86 -4.54 -6.50 23.18
C GLU A 86 -5.51 -6.91 22.08
N VAL A 87 -6.70 -6.31 22.09
CA VAL A 87 -7.76 -6.60 21.13
C VAL A 87 -8.15 -5.34 20.38
N ILE A 88 -8.11 -5.41 19.06
CA ILE A 88 -8.55 -4.36 18.16
C ILE A 88 -9.74 -4.89 17.38
N ALA A 89 -10.86 -4.19 17.41
CA ALA A 89 -12.05 -4.50 16.66
C ALA A 89 -12.32 -3.44 15.60
N ILE A 90 -12.43 -3.86 14.35
CA ILE A 90 -12.59 -3.01 13.18
C ILE A 90 -13.93 -3.34 12.53
N PRO A 91 -14.91 -2.42 12.50
CA PRO A 91 -16.19 -2.65 11.84
C PRO A 91 -16.01 -2.70 10.32
N VAL A 92 -16.58 -3.69 9.68
CA VAL A 92 -16.70 -3.79 8.23
C VAL A 92 -18.07 -3.26 7.85
N LEU A 93 -18.08 -2.12 7.16
CA LEU A 93 -19.30 -1.41 6.78
C LEU A 93 -19.89 -2.01 5.50
N ASP A 94 -21.22 -2.05 5.44
CA ASP A 94 -21.96 -2.38 4.23
C ASP A 94 -22.05 -1.19 3.26
N ASN A 95 -22.69 -1.37 2.11
CA ASN A 95 -22.89 -0.32 1.11
C ASN A 95 -23.70 0.90 1.61
N GLU A 96 -24.38 0.76 2.75
CA GLU A 96 -25.16 1.84 3.39
C GLU A 96 -24.40 2.42 4.60
N SER A 97 -23.09 2.17 4.70
CA SER A 97 -22.21 2.61 5.79
C SER A 97 -22.63 2.11 7.18
N ARG A 98 -23.33 0.98 7.25
CA ARG A 98 -23.72 0.33 8.51
C ARG A 98 -22.79 -0.84 8.81
N PRO A 99 -22.43 -1.08 10.09
CA PRO A 99 -21.62 -2.25 10.47
C PRO A 99 -22.36 -3.55 10.14
N GLY A 100 -21.85 -4.31 9.16
CA GLY A 100 -22.37 -5.64 8.79
C GLY A 100 -21.63 -6.79 9.48
N SER A 101 -20.39 -6.52 9.90
CA SER A 101 -19.49 -7.47 10.54
C SER A 101 -18.33 -6.76 11.21
N VAL A 102 -17.48 -7.51 11.92
CA VAL A 102 -16.30 -6.99 12.61
C VAL A 102 -15.10 -7.88 12.36
N LEU A 103 -13.98 -7.27 12.04
CA LEU A 103 -12.67 -7.93 12.07
C LEU A 103 -12.04 -7.67 13.44
N GLU A 104 -11.75 -8.73 14.18
CA GLU A 104 -11.11 -8.66 15.49
C GLU A 104 -9.68 -9.22 15.39
N ILE A 105 -8.72 -8.45 15.91
CA ILE A 105 -7.31 -8.81 15.93
C ILE A 105 -6.87 -8.87 17.38
N ILE A 106 -6.33 -10.02 17.80
CA ILE A 106 -5.92 -10.31 19.16
C ILE A 106 -4.41 -10.56 19.18
N MET A 107 -3.71 -9.85 20.04
CA MET A 107 -2.26 -9.92 20.20
C MET A 107 -1.90 -10.29 21.63
N ASP A 108 -0.95 -11.24 21.80
CA ASP A 108 -0.33 -11.51 23.09
C ASP A 108 0.77 -10.46 23.34
N VAL A 109 0.54 -9.61 24.31
CA VAL A 109 1.45 -8.52 24.70
C VAL A 109 2.13 -8.78 26.04
N THR A 110 2.17 -10.04 26.46
CA THR A 110 2.83 -10.48 27.70
C THR A 110 4.33 -10.17 27.64
N GLY A 111 4.85 -9.41 28.60
CA GLY A 111 6.28 -9.07 28.67
C GLY A 111 6.67 -7.73 28.00
N LYS A 112 6.04 -6.65 28.34
CA LYS A 112 6.07 -5.29 27.77
C LYS A 112 7.43 -4.62 27.46
N GLY A 113 8.57 -5.25 27.74
CA GLY A 113 9.90 -4.64 27.52
C GLY A 113 10.44 -4.66 26.08
N LEU A 114 10.00 -5.63 25.23
CA LEU A 114 10.42 -5.80 23.84
C LEU A 114 9.34 -5.37 22.82
N ILE A 115 8.20 -4.90 23.29
CA ILE A 115 6.93 -4.90 22.56
C ILE A 115 6.63 -3.56 21.88
N LYS A 116 7.20 -2.45 22.33
CA LYS A 116 6.85 -1.13 21.77
C LYS A 116 7.14 -1.04 20.26
N ILE A 117 8.24 -1.63 19.82
CA ILE A 117 8.65 -1.64 18.39
C ILE A 117 7.73 -2.55 17.58
N LYS A 118 7.42 -3.76 18.10
CA LYS A 118 6.50 -4.69 17.40
C LYS A 118 5.06 -4.19 17.38
N HIS A 119 4.65 -3.47 18.42
CA HIS A 119 3.32 -2.88 18.51
C HIS A 119 3.09 -1.79 17.44
N GLU A 120 4.05 -0.88 17.30
CA GLU A 120 3.99 0.17 16.27
C GLU A 120 3.95 -0.43 14.85
N GLU A 121 4.76 -1.46 14.57
CA GLU A 121 4.76 -2.17 13.28
C GLU A 121 3.43 -2.90 13.01
N LEU A 122 2.81 -3.45 14.05
CA LEU A 122 1.58 -4.21 13.91
C LEU A 122 0.36 -3.29 13.79
N MET A 123 0.32 -2.19 14.56
CA MET A 123 -0.71 -1.15 14.41
C MET A 123 -0.69 -0.56 13.01
N GLU A 124 0.49 -0.32 12.45
CA GLU A 124 0.64 0.12 11.07
C GLU A 124 0.08 -0.88 10.06
N LYS A 125 0.33 -2.19 10.27
CA LYS A 125 -0.25 -3.25 9.43
C LYS A 125 -1.77 -3.30 9.55
N VAL A 126 -2.29 -3.12 10.76
CA VAL A 126 -3.74 -3.11 11.03
C VAL A 126 -4.41 -1.90 10.38
N GLU A 127 -3.82 -0.71 10.51
CA GLU A 127 -4.32 0.50 9.85
C GLU A 127 -4.31 0.35 8.32
N LYS A 128 -3.24 -0.22 7.75
CA LYS A 128 -3.16 -0.54 6.32
C LYS A 128 -4.22 -1.56 5.89
N MET A 129 -4.47 -2.59 6.71
CA MET A 129 -5.52 -3.59 6.42
C MET A 129 -6.93 -3.02 6.59
N ALA A 130 -7.15 -2.18 7.60
CA ALA A 130 -8.42 -1.48 7.77
C ALA A 130 -8.71 -0.56 6.57
N ALA A 131 -7.69 0.16 6.10
CA ALA A 131 -7.78 0.95 4.88
C ALA A 131 -8.12 0.08 3.65
N ILE A 132 -7.46 -1.08 3.47
CA ILE A 132 -7.79 -2.04 2.40
C ILE A 132 -9.22 -2.55 2.55
N GLY A 133 -9.68 -2.87 3.77
CA GLY A 133 -11.04 -3.35 4.03
C GLY A 133 -12.12 -2.30 3.70
N GLN A 134 -11.90 -1.05 4.09
CA GLN A 134 -12.79 0.06 3.75
C GLN A 134 -12.81 0.36 2.24
N LEU A 135 -11.74 0.02 1.55
CA LEU A 135 -11.53 0.29 0.13
C LEU A 135 -11.79 -0.91 -0.78
N ALA A 136 -12.14 -2.07 -0.21
CA ALA A 136 -12.40 -3.29 -0.97
C ALA A 136 -13.48 -3.08 -2.04
N ALA A 137 -14.50 -2.29 -1.76
CA ALA A 137 -15.54 -1.92 -2.73
C ALA A 137 -14.96 -1.06 -3.88
N GLY A 138 -14.10 -0.10 -3.58
CA GLY A 138 -13.42 0.72 -4.59
C GLY A 138 -12.47 -0.09 -5.47
N ILE A 139 -11.67 -0.97 -4.86
CA ILE A 139 -10.77 -1.88 -5.57
C ILE A 139 -11.55 -2.83 -6.48
N ALA A 140 -12.65 -3.41 -5.98
CA ALA A 140 -13.52 -4.27 -6.76
C ALA A 140 -14.11 -3.50 -7.95
N HIS A 141 -14.53 -2.26 -7.76
CA HIS A 141 -15.03 -1.40 -8.82
C HIS A 141 -13.95 -1.08 -9.86
N GLU A 142 -12.75 -0.72 -9.43
CA GLU A 142 -11.63 -0.42 -10.32
C GLU A 142 -11.10 -1.66 -11.09
N LEU A 143 -11.23 -2.86 -10.53
CA LEU A 143 -10.91 -4.11 -11.24
C LEU A 143 -12.05 -4.55 -12.17
N ASN A 144 -13.32 -4.36 -11.78
CA ASN A 144 -14.46 -4.76 -12.58
C ASN A 144 -14.59 -3.93 -13.87
N THR A 145 -14.16 -2.66 -13.86
CA THR A 145 -14.19 -1.80 -15.05
C THR A 145 -13.32 -2.36 -16.19
N PRO A 146 -12.01 -2.57 -16.03
CA PRO A 146 -11.18 -3.15 -17.08
C PRO A 146 -11.61 -4.57 -17.47
N LEU A 147 -12.04 -5.40 -16.50
CA LEU A 147 -12.56 -6.75 -16.80
C LEU A 147 -13.84 -6.70 -17.62
N GLY A 148 -14.72 -5.73 -17.38
CA GLY A 148 -15.91 -5.50 -18.20
C GLY A 148 -15.54 -5.11 -19.63
N THR A 149 -14.58 -4.19 -19.82
CA THR A 149 -14.07 -3.81 -21.14
C THR A 149 -13.45 -5.00 -21.87
N ILE A 150 -12.63 -5.81 -21.21
CA ILE A 150 -12.05 -7.03 -21.79
C ILE A 150 -13.15 -8.00 -22.24
N SER A 151 -14.20 -8.17 -21.45
CA SER A 151 -15.32 -9.06 -21.78
C SER A 151 -16.09 -8.57 -23.00
N ILE A 152 -16.33 -7.26 -23.12
CA ILE A 152 -17.00 -6.65 -24.29
C ILE A 152 -16.14 -6.84 -25.54
N LEU A 153 -14.84 -6.50 -25.49
CA LEU A 153 -13.93 -6.63 -26.62
C LEU A 153 -13.77 -8.09 -27.06
N SER A 154 -13.77 -9.04 -26.11
CA SER A 154 -13.77 -10.47 -26.41
C SER A 154 -15.02 -10.90 -27.17
N ALA A 155 -16.20 -10.42 -26.76
CA ALA A 155 -17.45 -10.72 -27.45
C ALA A 155 -17.48 -10.11 -28.88
N GLU A 156 -16.94 -8.90 -29.08
CA GLU A 156 -16.83 -8.28 -30.40
C GLU A 156 -15.86 -9.05 -31.32
N ILE A 157 -14.74 -9.58 -30.79
CA ILE A 157 -13.82 -10.44 -31.54
C ILE A 157 -14.52 -11.74 -31.94
N GLU A 158 -15.26 -12.38 -31.01
CA GLU A 158 -16.03 -13.59 -31.37
C GLU A 158 -17.07 -13.33 -32.43
N ARG A 159 -17.73 -12.17 -32.42
CA ARG A 159 -18.66 -11.75 -33.46
C ARG A 159 -17.97 -11.54 -34.80
N ALA A 160 -16.82 -10.86 -34.78
CA ALA A 160 -16.00 -10.64 -35.99
C ALA A 160 -15.56 -11.97 -36.68
N ILE A 161 -15.27 -13.00 -35.87
CA ILE A 161 -14.92 -14.34 -36.38
C ILE A 161 -16.14 -15.01 -37.00
N LYS A 162 -17.34 -14.83 -36.47
CA LYS A 162 -18.58 -15.44 -37.02
C LYS A 162 -19.09 -14.70 -38.24
N GLU A 163 -18.85 -13.41 -38.35
CA GLU A 163 -19.33 -12.54 -39.43
C GLU A 163 -18.13 -11.77 -40.04
N PRO A 164 -17.23 -12.43 -40.80
CA PRO A 164 -15.98 -11.82 -41.28
C PRO A 164 -16.15 -10.60 -42.18
N GLU A 165 -17.34 -10.47 -42.84
CA GLU A 165 -17.63 -9.33 -43.71
C GLU A 165 -17.96 -8.04 -42.92
N SER A 166 -18.24 -8.13 -41.62
CA SER A 166 -18.64 -6.99 -40.77
C SER A 166 -17.48 -6.27 -40.10
N VAL A 167 -16.28 -6.88 -40.01
CA VAL A 167 -15.15 -6.32 -39.25
C VAL A 167 -13.83 -6.58 -39.96
N THR A 168 -13.03 -5.54 -40.16
CA THR A 168 -11.69 -5.67 -40.77
C THR A 168 -10.67 -6.25 -39.81
N GLY A 169 -9.63 -6.91 -40.32
CA GLY A 169 -8.53 -7.43 -39.51
C GLY A 169 -7.78 -6.33 -38.72
N GLU A 170 -7.88 -5.05 -39.10
CA GLU A 170 -7.34 -3.91 -38.39
C GLU A 170 -8.12 -3.65 -37.12
N ILE A 171 -9.44 -3.65 -37.15
CA ILE A 171 -10.32 -3.50 -36.02
C ILE A 171 -10.09 -4.61 -34.98
N VAL A 172 -9.91 -5.86 -35.43
CA VAL A 172 -9.58 -6.98 -34.53
C VAL A 172 -8.22 -6.77 -33.84
N ARG A 173 -7.22 -6.21 -34.53
CA ARG A 173 -5.92 -5.89 -33.92
C ARG A 173 -6.06 -4.76 -32.90
N GLU A 174 -6.89 -3.77 -33.18
CA GLU A 174 -7.20 -2.69 -32.25
C GLU A 174 -7.85 -3.24 -30.97
N TYR A 175 -8.88 -4.09 -31.08
CA TYR A 175 -9.51 -4.74 -29.93
C TYR A 175 -8.51 -5.56 -29.10
N LEU A 176 -7.63 -6.34 -29.75
CA LEU A 176 -6.58 -7.09 -29.06
C LEU A 176 -5.56 -6.18 -28.38
N SER A 177 -5.23 -5.03 -28.96
CA SER A 177 -4.35 -4.02 -28.36
C SER A 177 -4.99 -3.42 -27.12
N ASP A 178 -6.26 -3.05 -27.18
CA ASP A 178 -7.01 -2.48 -26.08
C ASP A 178 -7.17 -3.48 -24.93
N MET A 179 -7.47 -4.74 -25.23
CA MET A 179 -7.50 -5.81 -24.23
C MET A 179 -6.17 -5.96 -23.50
N ARG A 180 -5.04 -5.90 -24.23
CA ARG A 180 -3.70 -5.93 -23.60
C ARG A 180 -3.49 -4.73 -22.67
N GLY A 181 -3.93 -3.56 -23.08
CA GLY A 181 -3.90 -2.33 -22.26
C GLY A 181 -4.66 -2.50 -20.93
N GLU A 182 -5.87 -3.06 -21.00
CA GLU A 182 -6.69 -3.29 -19.80
C GLU A 182 -6.12 -4.39 -18.89
N ILE A 183 -5.48 -5.44 -19.46
CA ILE A 183 -4.76 -6.46 -18.67
C ILE A 183 -3.57 -5.83 -17.92
N GLU A 184 -2.76 -5.01 -18.58
CA GLU A 184 -1.65 -4.33 -17.93
C GLU A 184 -2.14 -3.35 -16.85
N ARG A 185 -3.30 -2.73 -17.07
CA ARG A 185 -3.95 -1.91 -16.05
C ARG A 185 -4.37 -2.72 -14.83
N CYS A 186 -5.02 -3.88 -15.00
CA CYS A 186 -5.34 -4.79 -13.91
C CYS A 186 -4.09 -5.20 -13.12
N LYS A 187 -2.99 -5.55 -13.81
CA LYS A 187 -1.71 -5.86 -13.17
C LYS A 187 -1.17 -4.68 -12.37
N GLY A 188 -1.29 -3.46 -12.90
CA GLY A 188 -0.91 -2.24 -12.18
C GLY A 188 -1.65 -2.10 -10.85
N ILE A 189 -2.99 -2.20 -10.88
CA ILE A 189 -3.85 -2.12 -9.67
C ILE A 189 -3.45 -3.19 -8.64
N ILE A 190 -3.24 -4.44 -9.09
CA ILE A 190 -2.82 -5.54 -8.22
C ILE A 190 -1.44 -5.28 -7.61
N ASN A 191 -0.47 -4.80 -8.39
CA ASN A 191 0.87 -4.51 -7.91
C ASN A 191 0.88 -3.34 -6.91
N ASP A 192 0.08 -2.30 -7.16
CA ASP A 192 -0.10 -1.17 -6.24
C ASP A 192 -0.70 -1.64 -4.91
N LEU A 193 -1.71 -2.52 -4.96
CA LEU A 193 -2.33 -3.12 -3.78
C LEU A 193 -1.34 -4.02 -3.01
N LEU A 194 -0.58 -4.86 -3.71
CA LEU A 194 0.45 -5.70 -3.11
C LEU A 194 1.59 -4.86 -2.51
N GLY A 195 1.96 -3.75 -3.15
CA GLY A 195 2.93 -2.78 -2.63
C GLY A 195 2.46 -2.12 -1.34
N PHE A 196 1.17 -1.78 -1.27
CA PHE A 196 0.55 -1.24 -0.06
C PHE A 196 0.45 -2.27 1.08
N SER A 197 0.18 -3.54 0.75
CA SER A 197 0.05 -4.65 1.72
C SER A 197 1.39 -5.16 2.25
N LYS A 198 2.47 -5.07 1.45
CA LYS A 198 3.80 -5.59 1.82
C LYS A 198 4.49 -4.68 2.83
N SER A 199 4.20 -4.87 4.12
CA SER A 199 5.11 -4.53 5.22
C SER A 199 6.05 -5.72 5.42
N GLY A 200 7.14 -5.79 4.67
CA GLY A 200 8.14 -6.86 4.77
C GLY A 200 9.45 -6.32 5.35
N PHE A 201 10.33 -7.20 5.80
CA PHE A 201 11.70 -6.87 6.18
C PHE A 201 12.34 -6.01 5.08
N VAL A 202 12.77 -4.79 5.43
CA VAL A 202 13.55 -3.93 4.56
C VAL A 202 14.91 -4.61 4.39
N ARG A 203 15.21 -5.11 3.18
CA ARG A 203 16.50 -5.67 2.85
C ARG A 203 17.48 -4.53 2.61
N LYS A 204 18.22 -4.14 3.65
CA LYS A 204 19.21 -3.08 3.53
C LYS A 204 20.47 -3.60 2.88
N GLU A 205 20.90 -2.95 1.83
CA GLU A 205 22.19 -3.15 1.18
C GLU A 205 22.76 -1.80 0.74
N PRO A 206 24.10 -1.69 0.58
CA PRO A 206 24.72 -0.48 0.05
C PRO A 206 24.29 -0.27 -1.40
N VAL A 207 23.64 0.86 -1.68
CA VAL A 207 23.08 1.21 -3.00
C VAL A 207 23.75 2.45 -3.56
N ASP A 208 24.21 2.34 -4.79
CA ASP A 208 24.57 3.49 -5.63
C ASP A 208 23.28 4.11 -6.21
N MET A 209 22.90 5.24 -5.65
CA MET A 209 21.66 5.94 -6.02
C MET A 209 21.68 6.44 -7.45
N ASN A 210 22.85 6.87 -7.97
CA ASN A 210 22.98 7.30 -9.36
C ASN A 210 22.72 6.15 -10.34
N SER A 211 23.28 4.97 -10.07
CA SER A 211 23.05 3.77 -10.87
C SER A 211 21.56 3.37 -10.84
N LEU A 212 20.90 3.47 -9.68
CA LEU A 212 19.48 3.13 -9.53
C LEU A 212 18.59 4.12 -10.29
N VAL A 213 18.89 5.42 -10.21
CA VAL A 213 18.19 6.47 -10.99
C VAL A 213 18.29 6.19 -12.49
N LEU A 214 19.52 5.95 -13.00
CA LEU A 214 19.73 5.71 -14.43
C LEU A 214 19.00 4.46 -14.92
N LYS A 215 19.06 3.35 -14.16
CA LYS A 215 18.32 2.12 -14.51
C LYS A 215 16.81 2.34 -14.53
N THR A 216 16.28 3.16 -13.63
CA THR A 216 14.84 3.46 -13.59
C THR A 216 14.43 4.31 -14.80
N ILE A 217 15.24 5.28 -15.18
CA ILE A 217 15.02 6.09 -16.41
C ILE A 217 15.02 5.18 -17.66
N GLU A 218 16.01 4.28 -17.74
CA GLU A 218 16.11 3.34 -18.88
C GLU A 218 14.87 2.44 -18.99
N LEU A 219 14.38 1.95 -17.85
CA LEU A 219 13.17 1.13 -17.81
C LEU A 219 11.95 1.89 -18.35
N LEU A 220 11.79 3.16 -17.98
CA LEU A 220 10.68 4.01 -18.43
C LEU A 220 10.78 4.33 -19.92
N ARG A 221 11.98 4.56 -20.44
CA ARG A 221 12.19 4.83 -21.89
C ARG A 221 11.82 3.65 -22.79
N LYS A 222 11.93 2.41 -22.31
CA LYS A 222 11.52 1.20 -23.03
C LYS A 222 9.99 1.03 -23.06
N GLY A 223 9.24 1.80 -22.29
CA GLY A 223 7.78 1.75 -22.18
C GLY A 223 7.04 2.69 -23.14
N LYS A 224 5.76 2.94 -22.84
CA LYS A 224 4.81 3.75 -23.63
C LYS A 224 5.24 5.22 -23.82
N TYR A 225 6.11 5.73 -22.98
CA TYR A 225 6.40 7.19 -22.87
C TYR A 225 7.49 7.70 -23.82
N GLY A 226 7.96 6.88 -24.77
CA GLY A 226 8.82 7.19 -25.91
C GLY A 226 9.52 8.58 -25.91
N GLU A 227 10.04 9.00 -27.07
CA GLU A 227 10.91 10.18 -27.23
C GLU A 227 10.24 11.57 -27.03
N ALA A 228 8.94 11.62 -26.69
CA ALA A 228 8.19 12.89 -26.65
C ALA A 228 8.49 13.76 -25.42
N ILE A 229 9.04 13.19 -24.33
CA ILE A 229 9.34 13.90 -23.08
C ILE A 229 10.85 13.83 -22.82
N GLU A 230 11.47 14.99 -22.64
CA GLU A 230 12.89 15.10 -22.36
C GLU A 230 13.18 14.82 -20.89
N ILE A 231 13.98 13.80 -20.58
CA ILE A 231 14.46 13.49 -19.23
C ILE A 231 15.94 13.86 -19.13
N ARG A 232 16.26 14.81 -18.24
CA ARG A 232 17.62 15.36 -18.02
C ARG A 232 18.17 14.95 -16.66
N PRO A 233 19.07 13.98 -16.56
CA PRO A 233 19.74 13.66 -15.32
C PRO A 233 20.91 14.64 -15.05
N SER A 234 20.99 15.16 -13.82
CA SER A 234 22.09 15.94 -13.26
C SER A 234 22.54 15.29 -11.96
N LEU A 235 23.47 14.34 -12.08
CA LEU A 235 23.84 13.44 -10.98
C LEU A 235 25.15 13.88 -10.35
N ASP A 236 25.19 13.99 -9.01
CA ASP A 236 26.39 14.25 -8.23
C ASP A 236 27.24 12.98 -8.19
N LEU A 237 28.42 13.04 -8.82
CA LEU A 237 29.36 11.91 -8.89
C LEU A 237 30.05 11.60 -7.55
N SER A 238 29.98 12.51 -6.58
CA SER A 238 30.55 12.35 -5.25
C SER A 238 29.56 11.76 -4.24
N LEU A 239 28.38 11.33 -4.70
CA LEU A 239 27.31 10.84 -3.84
C LEU A 239 27.74 9.60 -3.04
N PRO A 240 27.57 9.58 -1.71
CA PRO A 240 27.88 8.40 -0.92
C PRO A 240 26.87 7.28 -1.18
N GLN A 241 27.27 6.03 -0.97
CA GLN A 241 26.35 4.91 -0.97
C GLN A 241 25.37 5.03 0.21
N VAL A 242 24.13 4.60 -0.02
CA VAL A 242 23.05 4.61 0.98
C VAL A 242 22.65 3.19 1.34
N GLU A 243 22.63 2.84 2.62
CA GLU A 243 22.07 1.58 3.09
C GLU A 243 20.54 1.59 3.02
N THR A 244 19.98 1.03 1.96
CA THR A 244 18.54 1.04 1.70
C THR A 244 18.10 -0.22 0.95
N ASP A 245 16.81 -0.40 0.76
CA ASP A 245 16.24 -1.46 -0.08
C ASP A 245 16.08 -0.93 -1.52
N PRO A 246 16.90 -1.41 -2.48
CA PRO A 246 16.93 -0.88 -3.84
C PRO A 246 15.63 -1.13 -4.60
N ASP A 247 14.93 -2.23 -4.32
CA ASP A 247 13.68 -2.56 -5.02
C ASP A 247 12.55 -1.67 -4.55
N ARG A 248 12.45 -1.41 -3.25
CA ARG A 248 11.48 -0.50 -2.68
C ARG A 248 11.73 0.94 -3.12
N PHE A 249 12.98 1.42 -3.04
CA PHE A 249 13.28 2.77 -3.48
C PHE A 249 13.06 2.95 -4.99
N ARG A 250 13.40 1.95 -5.81
CA ARG A 250 13.10 1.94 -7.25
C ARG A 250 11.60 2.06 -7.51
N GLN A 251 10.76 1.39 -6.71
CA GLN A 251 9.31 1.51 -6.80
C GLN A 251 8.84 2.94 -6.54
N VAL A 252 9.37 3.61 -5.50
CA VAL A 252 9.08 5.02 -5.22
C VAL A 252 9.47 5.89 -6.42
N LEU A 253 10.72 5.78 -6.87
CA LEU A 253 11.24 6.59 -7.97
C LEU A 253 10.43 6.37 -9.26
N PHE A 254 10.08 5.12 -9.56
CA PHE A 254 9.24 4.77 -10.70
C PHE A 254 7.86 5.43 -10.61
N ASN A 255 7.21 5.40 -9.45
CA ASN A 255 5.90 6.02 -9.23
C ASN A 255 5.97 7.54 -9.42
N ILE A 256 7.01 8.21 -8.90
CA ILE A 256 7.18 9.65 -9.03
C ILE A 256 7.42 10.03 -10.49
N LEU A 257 8.33 9.33 -11.17
CA LEU A 257 8.62 9.59 -12.59
C LEU A 257 7.41 9.32 -13.49
N LYS A 258 6.66 8.25 -13.22
CA LYS A 258 5.40 7.95 -13.93
C LYS A 258 4.38 9.07 -13.74
N ASN A 259 4.24 9.60 -12.53
CA ASN A 259 3.33 10.72 -12.27
C ASN A 259 3.74 11.98 -13.05
N ALA A 260 5.04 12.29 -13.11
CA ALA A 260 5.56 13.39 -13.90
C ALA A 260 5.30 13.20 -15.40
N LEU A 261 5.55 11.97 -15.93
CA LEU A 261 5.28 11.63 -17.32
C LEU A 261 3.79 11.75 -17.68
N ASP A 262 2.91 11.24 -16.80
CA ASP A 262 1.45 11.33 -16.98
C ASP A 262 0.96 12.80 -16.96
N ALA A 263 1.57 13.64 -16.12
CA ALA A 263 1.23 15.07 -16.05
C ALA A 263 1.66 15.84 -17.32
N LEU A 264 2.63 15.33 -18.06
CA LEU A 264 3.17 15.90 -19.28
C LEU A 264 2.55 15.30 -20.56
N GLU A 265 1.70 14.29 -20.44
CA GLU A 265 1.02 13.66 -21.58
C GLU A 265 0.21 14.73 -22.35
N GLY A 266 0.52 14.95 -23.62
CA GLY A 266 -0.15 15.94 -24.47
C GLY A 266 0.40 17.38 -24.40
N SER A 267 1.42 17.68 -23.57
CA SER A 267 1.96 19.03 -23.41
C SER A 267 2.88 19.53 -24.53
N GLY A 268 3.24 18.67 -25.49
CA GLY A 268 4.06 18.99 -26.68
C GLY A 268 5.53 19.35 -26.42
N ARG A 269 5.91 19.74 -25.19
CA ARG A 269 7.28 20.08 -24.75
C ARG A 269 7.49 19.71 -23.29
N GLY A 270 7.20 18.44 -22.95
CA GLY A 270 7.42 17.93 -21.59
C GLY A 270 8.91 17.80 -21.25
N ARG A 271 9.29 18.25 -20.05
CA ARG A 271 10.64 18.09 -19.50
C ARG A 271 10.57 17.60 -18.06
N ILE A 272 11.44 16.65 -17.74
CA ILE A 272 11.68 16.17 -16.39
C ILE A 272 13.17 16.31 -16.09
N ASP A 273 13.51 17.13 -15.10
CA ASP A 273 14.85 17.28 -14.58
C ASP A 273 15.01 16.38 -13.34
N ILE A 274 16.04 15.55 -13.31
CA ILE A 274 16.32 14.64 -12.19
C ILE A 274 17.70 14.99 -11.67
N SER A 275 17.81 15.31 -10.38
CA SER A 275 19.09 15.60 -9.76
C SER A 275 19.33 14.78 -8.51
N THR A 276 20.61 14.54 -8.19
CA THR A 276 21.04 13.92 -6.95
C THR A 276 22.01 14.83 -6.22
N SER A 277 21.94 14.86 -4.88
CA SER A 277 22.84 15.63 -4.04
C SER A 277 22.96 14.99 -2.66
N ALA A 278 24.01 15.31 -1.91
CA ALA A 278 24.16 14.94 -0.52
C ALA A 278 24.29 16.18 0.36
N ALA A 279 23.44 16.30 1.37
CA ALA A 279 23.48 17.39 2.34
C ALA A 279 22.90 16.95 3.70
N ASN A 280 23.46 17.49 4.79
CA ASN A 280 22.96 17.31 6.15
C ASN A 280 22.73 15.84 6.57
N GLY A 281 23.58 14.91 6.13
CA GLY A 281 23.45 13.49 6.45
C GLY A 281 22.37 12.76 5.63
N PHE A 282 21.86 13.38 4.56
CA PHE A 282 20.91 12.76 3.63
C PHE A 282 21.44 12.78 2.21
N VAL A 283 21.10 11.73 1.47
CA VAL A 283 21.10 11.73 0.00
C VAL A 283 19.72 12.14 -0.46
N ASN A 284 19.67 13.12 -1.35
CA ASN A 284 18.45 13.64 -1.94
C ASN A 284 18.39 13.29 -3.42
N VAL A 285 17.27 12.73 -3.86
CA VAL A 285 16.91 12.55 -5.27
C VAL A 285 15.74 13.46 -5.56
N THR A 286 15.95 14.46 -6.40
CA THR A 286 14.92 15.43 -6.79
C THR A 286 14.43 15.13 -8.20
N VAL A 287 13.11 15.09 -8.38
CA VAL A 287 12.41 14.99 -9.67
C VAL A 287 11.58 16.24 -9.85
N GLU A 288 11.82 16.96 -10.93
CA GLU A 288 11.13 18.22 -11.25
C GLU A 288 10.55 18.14 -12.66
N ASP A 289 9.26 18.38 -12.80
CA ASP A 289 8.56 18.43 -14.09
C ASP A 289 8.03 19.83 -14.39
N ASN A 290 7.90 20.15 -15.67
CA ASN A 290 7.29 21.39 -16.17
C ASN A 290 5.82 21.22 -16.54
N GLY A 291 5.11 20.33 -15.84
CA GLY A 291 3.70 20.05 -16.01
C GLY A 291 2.78 21.15 -15.47
N PRO A 292 1.48 20.92 -15.47
CA PRO A 292 0.49 21.93 -15.04
C PRO A 292 0.59 22.32 -13.57
N GLY A 293 1.30 21.53 -12.76
CA GLY A 293 1.36 21.69 -11.32
C GLY A 293 0.15 21.09 -10.60
N ILE A 294 0.19 21.13 -9.27
CA ILE A 294 -0.86 20.62 -8.37
C ILE A 294 -1.54 21.81 -7.70
N PRO A 295 -2.86 21.97 -7.80
CA PRO A 295 -3.60 23.02 -7.10
C PRO A 295 -3.37 22.98 -5.59
N ARG A 296 -3.26 24.15 -4.97
CA ARG A 296 -2.91 24.30 -3.55
C ARG A 296 -3.89 23.59 -2.62
N GLU A 297 -5.16 23.56 -2.99
CA GLU A 297 -6.22 22.89 -2.25
C GLU A 297 -6.04 21.36 -2.20
N LEU A 298 -5.38 20.79 -3.20
CA LEU A 298 -5.17 19.36 -3.35
C LEU A 298 -3.89 18.86 -2.67
N MET A 299 -2.93 19.76 -2.35
CA MET A 299 -1.63 19.41 -1.76
C MET A 299 -1.75 18.61 -0.45
N LYS A 300 -2.76 18.86 0.35
CA LYS A 300 -3.00 18.11 1.60
C LYS A 300 -3.49 16.68 1.37
N ARG A 301 -4.04 16.42 0.17
CA ARG A 301 -4.70 15.16 -0.17
C ARG A 301 -3.87 14.25 -1.06
N VAL A 302 -2.77 14.74 -1.63
CA VAL A 302 -1.97 13.98 -2.62
C VAL A 302 -1.43 12.65 -2.09
N PHE A 303 -1.29 12.51 -0.77
CA PHE A 303 -0.87 11.28 -0.11
C PHE A 303 -2.03 10.43 0.41
N GLU A 304 -3.28 10.90 0.30
CA GLU A 304 -4.46 10.10 0.66
C GLU A 304 -4.57 8.91 -0.31
N PRO A 305 -4.76 7.67 0.18
CA PRO A 305 -4.99 6.53 -0.68
C PRO A 305 -6.20 6.77 -1.61
N PHE A 306 -6.07 6.35 -2.88
CA PHE A 306 -7.09 6.47 -3.95
C PHE A 306 -7.41 7.90 -4.39
N PHE A 307 -6.75 8.90 -3.81
CA PHE A 307 -6.90 10.25 -4.31
C PHE A 307 -6.24 10.39 -5.69
N THR A 308 -7.01 10.77 -6.68
CA THR A 308 -6.54 11.02 -8.05
C THR A 308 -7.32 12.15 -8.70
N THR A 309 -6.64 12.96 -9.48
CA THR A 309 -7.24 13.98 -10.36
C THR A 309 -7.34 13.47 -11.81
N LYS A 310 -6.83 12.28 -12.09
CA LYS A 310 -6.88 11.66 -13.42
C LYS A 310 -8.29 11.15 -13.71
N PRO A 311 -8.70 11.11 -14.98
CA PRO A 311 -9.98 10.52 -15.38
C PRO A 311 -10.13 9.09 -14.86
N VAL A 312 -11.37 8.68 -14.64
CA VAL A 312 -11.69 7.30 -14.23
C VAL A 312 -10.98 6.33 -15.18
N GLY A 313 -10.19 5.45 -14.58
CA GLY A 313 -9.44 4.46 -15.35
C GLY A 313 -7.99 4.81 -15.70
N LYS A 314 -7.53 6.03 -15.50
CA LYS A 314 -6.14 6.44 -15.80
C LYS A 314 -5.22 6.55 -14.58
N GLY A 315 -5.74 6.39 -13.37
CA GLY A 315 -4.94 6.44 -12.15
C GLY A 315 -5.60 5.73 -10.98
N THR A 316 -4.84 4.89 -10.27
CA THR A 316 -5.30 4.16 -9.09
C THR A 316 -5.36 5.03 -7.83
N GLY A 317 -4.72 6.21 -7.84
CA GLY A 317 -4.57 7.06 -6.64
C GLY A 317 -3.72 6.43 -5.51
N LEU A 318 -3.11 5.26 -5.74
CA LEU A 318 -2.30 4.56 -4.74
C LEU A 318 -0.81 4.90 -4.82
N GLY A 319 -0.30 5.36 -5.96
CA GLY A 319 1.14 5.52 -6.19
C GLY A 319 1.84 6.42 -5.17
N LEU A 320 1.28 7.60 -4.86
CA LEU A 320 1.89 8.53 -3.89
C LEU A 320 1.73 8.05 -2.45
N SER A 321 0.61 7.47 -2.07
CA SER A 321 0.41 6.92 -0.72
C SER A 321 1.34 5.72 -0.46
N VAL A 322 1.53 4.83 -1.43
CA VAL A 322 2.52 3.75 -1.40
C VAL A 322 3.93 4.30 -1.29
N SER A 323 4.27 5.32 -2.09
CA SER A 323 5.58 5.97 -2.04
C SER A 323 5.88 6.58 -0.68
N TYR A 324 4.91 7.24 -0.07
CA TYR A 324 5.02 7.80 1.28
C TYR A 324 5.27 6.69 2.33
N GLY A 325 4.52 5.60 2.28
CA GLY A 325 4.70 4.45 3.16
C GLY A 325 6.09 3.82 3.01
N ILE A 326 6.54 3.59 1.77
CA ILE A 326 7.87 3.03 1.49
C ILE A 326 8.98 3.97 2.02
N MET A 327 8.91 5.26 1.75
CA MET A 327 9.92 6.23 2.22
C MET A 327 10.01 6.24 3.75
N ARG A 328 8.88 6.16 4.46
CA ARG A 328 8.85 6.03 5.91
C ARG A 328 9.50 4.73 6.39
N ASP A 329 9.22 3.58 5.75
CA ASP A 329 9.84 2.29 6.07
C ASP A 329 11.37 2.33 5.88
N LEU A 330 11.83 3.07 4.87
CA LEU A 330 13.25 3.30 4.58
C LEU A 330 13.90 4.34 5.51
N LYS A 331 13.15 4.90 6.48
CA LYS A 331 13.57 6.02 7.35
C LYS A 331 13.90 7.30 6.58
N GLY A 332 13.37 7.43 5.39
CA GLY A 332 13.49 8.59 4.53
C GLY A 332 12.28 9.52 4.60
N GLU A 333 12.31 10.57 3.80
CA GLU A 333 11.24 11.57 3.69
C GLU A 333 10.90 11.81 2.22
N ILE A 334 9.64 12.13 1.94
CA ILE A 334 9.18 12.60 0.64
C ILE A 334 8.56 13.98 0.81
N ARG A 335 9.01 14.95 0.02
CA ARG A 335 8.50 16.32 -0.02
C ARG A 335 8.00 16.65 -1.41
N ILE A 336 6.90 17.38 -1.48
CA ILE A 336 6.31 17.83 -2.75
C ILE A 336 6.10 19.33 -2.66
N GLU A 337 6.65 20.05 -3.63
CA GLU A 337 6.38 21.46 -3.85
C GLU A 337 5.81 21.61 -5.26
N SER A 338 4.73 22.37 -5.40
CA SER A 338 4.12 22.57 -6.70
C SER A 338 3.56 23.99 -6.85
N THR A 339 3.79 24.54 -8.02
CA THR A 339 3.25 25.80 -8.49
C THR A 339 2.69 25.61 -9.91
N PRO A 340 1.84 26.51 -10.42
CA PRO A 340 1.41 26.43 -11.80
C PRO A 340 2.61 26.39 -12.77
N GLY A 341 2.71 25.33 -13.55
CA GLY A 341 3.82 25.13 -14.50
C GLY A 341 5.01 24.34 -13.97
N GLN A 342 4.97 23.86 -12.72
CA GLN A 342 6.09 23.11 -12.13
C GLN A 342 5.65 22.24 -10.95
N THR A 343 6.13 21.00 -10.91
CA THR A 343 6.06 20.15 -9.70
C THR A 343 7.45 19.64 -9.38
N ARG A 344 7.85 19.75 -8.13
CA ARG A 344 9.12 19.27 -7.59
C ARG A 344 8.86 18.27 -6.48
N VAL A 345 9.44 17.09 -6.61
CA VAL A 345 9.39 16.02 -5.61
C VAL A 345 10.80 15.71 -5.13
N GLU A 346 11.02 15.76 -3.83
CA GLU A 346 12.29 15.43 -3.19
C GLU A 346 12.14 14.13 -2.38
N LEU A 347 13.05 13.19 -2.61
CA LEU A 347 13.17 11.92 -1.91
C LEU A 347 14.47 11.95 -1.10
N LEU A 348 14.37 12.00 0.22
CA LEU A 348 15.50 12.10 1.13
C LEU A 348 15.73 10.75 1.81
N LEU A 349 16.94 10.20 1.72
CA LEU A 349 17.35 8.99 2.44
C LEU A 349 18.52 9.30 3.37
N PRO A 350 18.50 8.85 4.64
CA PRO A 350 19.60 9.08 5.56
C PRO A 350 20.84 8.30 5.10
N VAL A 351 21.97 8.98 5.06
CA VAL A 351 23.28 8.35 4.94
C VAL A 351 23.65 7.82 6.32
N ARG A 352 23.99 6.53 6.44
CA ARG A 352 24.50 6.01 7.70
C ARG A 352 25.80 6.75 8.02
N GLU A 353 25.86 7.44 9.15
CA GLU A 353 27.15 7.90 9.66
C GLU A 353 28.05 6.66 9.83
N GLY A 354 29.16 6.64 9.10
CA GLY A 354 30.16 5.60 9.25
C GLY A 354 30.52 5.52 10.73
N GLY A 355 30.41 4.31 11.31
CA GLY A 355 30.75 4.07 12.71
C GLY A 355 32.17 4.54 13.01
N GLY A 356 32.27 5.76 13.45
CA GLY A 356 33.43 6.25 14.16
C GLY A 356 33.38 5.62 15.54
N ASP A 357 34.26 4.66 15.80
CA ASP A 357 34.65 4.20 17.13
C ASP A 357 35.08 5.43 17.95
N GLY A 358 34.14 6.10 18.56
CA GLY A 358 34.39 7.11 19.59
C GLY A 358 34.73 6.41 20.87
N ALA A 359 36.00 6.01 21.03
CA ALA A 359 36.56 5.68 22.32
C ALA A 359 36.40 6.89 23.25
N HIS A 360 35.33 6.89 24.04
CA HIS A 360 35.19 7.78 25.20
C HIS A 360 36.11 7.29 26.30
N THR A 361 37.37 7.73 26.25
CA THR A 361 38.20 7.87 27.44
C THR A 361 37.62 9.00 28.27
N ARG A 362 36.99 8.66 29.41
CA ARG A 362 36.72 9.61 30.50
C ARG A 362 37.99 9.83 31.31
N PRO A 363 38.28 11.08 31.75
CA PRO A 363 39.28 11.34 32.78
C PRO A 363 38.79 10.91 34.17
#